data_ec5396d4ab7f525827f52e27669279be
#
_entry.id   ec5396d4ab7f525827f52e27669279be
#
_cell.length_a   1.000
_cell.length_b   1.000
_cell.length_c   1.000
_cell.angle_alpha   90.00
_cell.angle_beta   90.00
_cell.angle_gamma   90.00
#
_symmetry.space_group_name_H-M   'P 1'
#
loop_
_entity.id
_entity.type
_entity.pdbx_description
1 polymer ?
#
loop_
_entity_poly.entity_id
_entity_poly.type
_entity_poly.pdbx_seq_one_letter_code
_entity_poly.pdbx_strand_id
1 'polypeptide(L)'
;MSELIISGLPEKIRSIIRGKTYTAENTGMSGSGVYISDDTVLKIEPYTDKTAETVGIMRWLNGKLPVPEVKEHCISGGKSYLLMSRVSGKMSCDEYYLERPDELLTLVAEGLKMLWSIDISDCPRVRDVDTELSEARVRVENSLVDTTKLRPHSRGKNASGDPDALLEWLENNRPSYEPVLSHGDYCLPNIFLDNGRVSGFIDLGDCGIGDKWRDIALCWRSLKNNTDGTFGGKVYPGFNADILFEKLGIVHDHEKLKYYLLLDELF
;
A
#
# COMPACT_ATOMS: atom_id res chain seq x y z
N MET A 1 4.03 1.94 25.99
CA MET A 1 2.84 2.01 25.09
C MET A 1 2.03 3.20 25.57
N SER A 2 1.82 4.21 24.73
CA SER A 2 0.98 5.36 25.09
C SER A 2 -0.48 4.98 24.88
N GLU A 3 -1.30 5.12 25.94
CA GLU A 3 -2.74 4.96 25.84
C GLU A 3 -3.36 6.13 25.07
N LEU A 4 -4.41 5.84 24.32
CA LEU A 4 -5.19 6.86 23.62
C LEU A 4 -5.88 7.80 24.62
N ILE A 5 -5.61 9.10 24.56
CA ILE A 5 -6.30 10.10 25.38
C ILE A 5 -7.70 10.34 24.80
N ILE A 6 -8.68 9.59 25.28
CA ILE A 6 -10.06 9.62 24.74
C ILE A 6 -10.72 11.00 24.90
N SER A 7 -10.39 11.77 25.96
CA SER A 7 -11.00 13.09 26.22
C SER A 7 -10.73 14.14 25.12
N GLY A 8 -9.64 13.98 24.35
CA GLY A 8 -9.28 14.90 23.26
C GLY A 8 -9.89 14.56 21.90
N LEU A 9 -10.63 13.46 21.78
CA LEU A 9 -11.21 13.02 20.52
C LEU A 9 -12.55 13.72 20.22
N PRO A 10 -12.91 13.85 18.94
CA PRO A 10 -14.24 14.32 18.53
C PRO A 10 -15.36 13.47 19.17
N GLU A 11 -16.49 14.12 19.50
CA GLU A 11 -17.59 13.44 20.22
C GLU A 11 -18.16 12.24 19.47
N LYS A 12 -18.26 12.33 18.14
CA LYS A 12 -18.71 11.22 17.27
C LYS A 12 -17.84 9.97 17.45
N ILE A 13 -16.52 10.15 17.48
CA ILE A 13 -15.57 9.04 17.71
C ILE A 13 -15.71 8.53 19.14
N ARG A 14 -15.71 9.44 20.14
CA ARG A 14 -15.82 9.06 21.55
C ARG A 14 -17.07 8.23 21.87
N SER A 15 -18.20 8.56 21.27
CA SER A 15 -19.45 7.83 21.50
C SER A 15 -19.38 6.37 21.04
N ILE A 16 -18.68 6.11 19.93
CA ILE A 16 -18.56 4.76 19.35
C ILE A 16 -17.53 3.91 20.12
N ILE A 17 -16.41 4.52 20.53
CA ILE A 17 -15.29 3.81 21.17
C ILE A 17 -15.45 3.67 22.70
N ARG A 18 -16.53 4.18 23.25
CA ARG A 18 -16.78 4.17 24.70
C ARG A 18 -16.70 2.76 25.28
N GLY A 19 -15.87 2.59 26.31
CA GLY A 19 -15.67 1.30 26.98
C GLY A 19 -14.70 0.35 26.27
N LYS A 20 -14.09 0.75 25.16
CA LYS A 20 -13.04 -0.01 24.48
C LYS A 20 -11.65 0.47 24.88
N THR A 21 -10.70 -0.44 24.93
CA THR A 21 -9.28 -0.13 25.14
C THR A 21 -8.57 -0.07 23.79
N TYR A 22 -7.73 0.95 23.61
CA TYR A 22 -6.94 1.14 22.42
C TYR A 22 -5.45 1.20 22.78
N THR A 23 -4.64 0.44 22.05
CA THR A 23 -3.18 0.47 22.13
C THR A 23 -2.60 1.17 20.91
N ALA A 24 -1.60 2.05 21.12
CA ALA A 24 -0.90 2.69 20.01
C ALA A 24 -0.07 1.66 19.24
N GLU A 25 -0.21 1.69 17.91
CA GLU A 25 0.64 0.94 16.98
C GLU A 25 1.77 1.85 16.48
N ASN A 26 3.01 1.43 16.64
CA ASN A 26 4.18 2.24 16.31
C ASN A 26 4.93 1.72 15.06
N THR A 27 4.40 0.72 14.37
CA THR A 27 5.06 0.09 13.22
C THR A 27 4.85 0.87 11.91
N GLY A 28 3.93 1.82 11.87
CA GLY A 28 3.65 2.63 10.67
C GLY A 28 4.72 3.71 10.43
N MET A 29 5.20 3.85 9.18
CA MET A 29 6.20 4.85 8.77
C MET A 29 5.59 6.23 8.45
N SER A 30 4.25 6.37 8.42
CA SER A 30 3.54 7.55 7.89
C SER A 30 3.37 8.73 8.86
N GLY A 31 3.90 8.66 10.08
CA GLY A 31 3.69 9.73 11.09
C GLY A 31 2.23 9.86 11.58
N SER A 32 1.33 8.99 11.17
CA SER A 32 -0.06 8.92 11.62
C SER A 32 -0.14 8.24 12.98
N GLY A 33 -1.02 8.71 13.86
CA GLY A 33 -1.36 7.99 15.09
C GLY A 33 -2.33 6.85 14.76
N VAL A 34 -1.89 5.60 14.89
CA VAL A 34 -2.74 4.42 14.70
C VAL A 34 -3.00 3.77 16.05
N TYR A 35 -4.27 3.54 16.37
CA TYR A 35 -4.70 2.97 17.64
C TYR A 35 -5.61 1.77 17.37
N ILE A 36 -5.27 0.62 17.95
CA ILE A 36 -5.91 -0.67 17.67
C ILE A 36 -6.66 -1.15 18.91
N SER A 37 -7.90 -1.58 18.72
CA SER A 37 -8.73 -2.33 19.65
C SER A 37 -8.98 -3.74 19.11
N ASP A 38 -9.75 -4.55 19.81
CA ASP A 38 -10.07 -5.93 19.41
C ASP A 38 -10.77 -5.99 18.05
N ASP A 39 -11.68 -5.06 17.77
CA ASP A 39 -12.56 -5.05 16.59
C ASP A 39 -12.44 -3.81 15.69
N THR A 40 -11.75 -2.77 16.15
CA THR A 40 -11.67 -1.48 15.46
C THR A 40 -10.26 -0.89 15.46
N VAL A 41 -9.98 -0.06 14.46
CA VAL A 41 -8.77 0.73 14.34
C VAL A 41 -9.15 2.20 14.19
N LEU A 42 -8.51 3.08 14.96
CA LEU A 42 -8.61 4.53 14.83
C LEU A 42 -7.31 5.08 14.26
N LYS A 43 -7.37 5.67 13.06
CA LYS A 43 -6.27 6.40 12.43
C LYS A 43 -6.48 7.90 12.62
N ILE A 44 -5.45 8.60 13.09
CA ILE A 44 -5.46 10.06 13.30
C ILE A 44 -4.27 10.64 12.53
N GLU A 45 -4.55 11.51 11.57
CA GLU A 45 -3.52 12.12 10.73
C GLU A 45 -3.89 13.57 10.37
N PRO A 46 -2.98 14.41 9.89
CA PRO A 46 -3.32 15.72 9.33
C PRO A 46 -4.36 15.56 8.22
N TYR A 47 -5.37 16.43 8.23
CA TYR A 47 -6.35 16.43 7.13
C TYR A 47 -5.72 16.94 5.84
N THR A 48 -5.94 16.21 4.77
CA THR A 48 -5.62 16.58 3.39
C THR A 48 -6.73 16.09 2.47
N ASP A 49 -6.79 16.57 1.23
CA ASP A 49 -7.75 16.05 0.25
C ASP A 49 -7.55 14.55 0.01
N LYS A 50 -6.29 14.08 0.04
CA LYS A 50 -5.95 12.64 -0.06
C LYS A 50 -6.60 11.82 1.05
N THR A 51 -6.71 12.34 2.29
CA THR A 51 -7.39 11.60 3.38
C THR A 51 -8.88 11.45 3.14
N ALA A 52 -9.53 12.47 2.58
CA ALA A 52 -10.96 12.40 2.23
C ALA A 52 -11.20 11.44 1.06
N GLU A 53 -10.35 11.47 0.04
CA GLU A 53 -10.40 10.54 -1.09
C GLU A 53 -10.20 9.09 -0.65
N THR A 54 -9.27 8.85 0.30
CA THR A 54 -9.04 7.52 0.89
C THR A 54 -10.29 6.98 1.56
N VAL A 55 -11.01 7.81 2.31
CA VAL A 55 -12.29 7.41 2.91
C VAL A 55 -13.35 7.13 1.83
N GLY A 56 -13.35 7.91 0.76
CA GLY A 56 -14.24 7.72 -0.40
C GLY A 56 -14.02 6.35 -1.06
N ILE A 57 -12.76 6.00 -1.38
CA ILE A 57 -12.43 4.72 -2.01
C ILE A 57 -12.72 3.54 -1.08
N MET A 58 -12.43 3.65 0.24
CA MET A 58 -12.76 2.60 1.21
C MET A 58 -14.27 2.32 1.26
N ARG A 59 -15.10 3.36 1.25
CA ARG A 59 -16.57 3.21 1.22
C ARG A 59 -17.04 2.56 -0.08
N TRP A 60 -16.45 2.93 -1.21
CA TRP A 60 -16.77 2.35 -2.51
C TRP A 60 -16.39 0.87 -2.60
N LEU A 61 -15.29 0.46 -1.97
CA LEU A 61 -14.81 -0.93 -1.92
C LEU A 61 -15.60 -1.80 -0.93
N ASN A 62 -16.34 -1.21 -0.01
CA ASN A 62 -17.10 -1.97 0.98
C ASN A 62 -18.09 -2.93 0.32
N GLY A 63 -18.01 -4.21 0.65
CA GLY A 63 -18.80 -5.29 0.04
C GLY A 63 -18.29 -5.75 -1.34
N LYS A 64 -17.32 -5.07 -1.96
CA LYS A 64 -16.65 -5.48 -3.21
C LYS A 64 -15.37 -6.27 -2.92
N LEU A 65 -14.61 -5.82 -1.92
CA LEU A 65 -13.35 -6.44 -1.47
C LEU A 65 -13.30 -6.53 0.06
N PRO A 66 -12.48 -7.43 0.63
CA PRO A 66 -12.24 -7.47 2.06
C PRO A 66 -11.34 -6.30 2.48
N VAL A 67 -11.94 -5.17 2.75
CA VAL A 67 -11.28 -3.94 3.23
C VAL A 67 -11.87 -3.51 4.57
N PRO A 68 -11.16 -2.70 5.38
CA PRO A 68 -11.75 -2.15 6.61
C PRO A 68 -13.02 -1.36 6.30
N GLU A 69 -14.10 -1.67 7.00
CA GLU A 69 -15.34 -0.90 6.92
C GLU A 69 -15.19 0.44 7.66
N VAL A 70 -15.49 1.54 6.99
CA VAL A 70 -15.51 2.88 7.62
C VAL A 70 -16.69 2.96 8.60
N LYS A 71 -16.41 2.98 9.88
CA LYS A 71 -17.43 3.11 10.95
C LYS A 71 -17.80 4.57 11.18
N GLU A 72 -16.81 5.47 11.23
CA GLU A 72 -17.00 6.90 11.34
C GLU A 72 -15.79 7.64 10.76
N HIS A 73 -16.03 8.77 10.15
CA HIS A 73 -14.99 9.70 9.73
C HIS A 73 -15.40 11.13 10.07
N CYS A 74 -14.52 11.86 10.73
CA CYS A 74 -14.73 13.28 10.99
C CYS A 74 -13.42 14.06 10.95
N ILE A 75 -13.55 15.37 10.72
CA ILE A 75 -12.45 16.32 10.67
C ILE A 75 -12.62 17.28 11.84
N SER A 76 -11.58 17.46 12.64
CA SER A 76 -11.57 18.38 13.77
C SER A 76 -10.16 18.90 14.03
N GLY A 77 -10.00 20.21 14.25
CA GLY A 77 -8.71 20.83 14.56
C GLY A 77 -7.63 20.57 13.49
N GLY A 78 -7.99 20.53 12.21
CA GLY A 78 -7.04 20.27 11.12
C GLY A 78 -6.60 18.80 11.00
N LYS A 79 -7.25 17.88 11.73
CA LYS A 79 -6.96 16.44 11.70
C LYS A 79 -8.15 15.64 11.16
N SER A 80 -7.84 14.58 10.46
CA SER A 80 -8.74 13.51 10.05
C SER A 80 -8.74 12.41 11.11
N TYR A 81 -9.92 11.98 11.53
CA TYR A 81 -10.15 10.89 12.47
C TYR A 81 -10.96 9.81 11.74
N LEU A 82 -10.31 8.73 11.38
CA LEU A 82 -10.93 7.61 10.68
C LEU A 82 -11.03 6.40 11.63
N LEU A 83 -12.26 6.07 12.03
CA LEU A 83 -12.57 4.85 12.77
C LEU A 83 -13.07 3.80 11.78
N MET A 84 -12.43 2.65 11.76
CA MET A 84 -12.72 1.56 10.83
C MET A 84 -12.70 0.21 11.53
N SER A 85 -13.29 -0.82 10.90
CA SER A 85 -13.19 -2.18 11.39
C SER A 85 -11.74 -2.68 11.32
N ARG A 86 -11.37 -3.57 12.24
CA ARG A 86 -10.09 -4.29 12.19
C ARG A 86 -10.20 -5.46 11.21
N VAL A 87 -9.18 -5.65 10.39
CA VAL A 87 -9.04 -6.81 9.52
C VAL A 87 -8.57 -8.00 10.37
N SER A 88 -9.12 -9.19 10.12
CA SER A 88 -8.73 -10.43 10.78
C SER A 88 -7.51 -11.07 10.11
N GLY A 89 -6.84 -11.96 10.85
CA GLY A 89 -5.70 -12.71 10.35
C GLY A 89 -4.36 -12.05 10.66
N LYS A 90 -3.35 -12.41 9.88
CA LYS A 90 -1.98 -11.95 10.00
C LYS A 90 -1.54 -11.25 8.72
N MET A 91 -0.62 -10.30 8.85
CA MET A 91 0.06 -9.71 7.69
C MET A 91 0.75 -10.80 6.88
N SER A 92 0.76 -10.70 5.58
CA SER A 92 1.41 -11.71 4.72
C SER A 92 2.94 -11.75 4.88
N CYS A 93 3.54 -10.75 5.54
CA CYS A 93 4.94 -10.75 5.97
C CYS A 93 5.17 -11.44 7.34
N ASP A 94 4.14 -12.01 7.99
CA ASP A 94 4.33 -12.81 9.21
C ASP A 94 5.20 -14.03 8.93
N GLU A 95 6.06 -14.39 9.87
CA GLU A 95 7.02 -15.52 9.75
C GLU A 95 6.31 -16.83 9.35
N TYR A 96 5.08 -17.04 9.82
CA TYR A 96 4.27 -18.20 9.45
C TYR A 96 4.13 -18.36 7.93
N TYR A 97 3.88 -17.25 7.20
CA TYR A 97 3.72 -17.26 5.74
C TYR A 97 5.07 -17.24 5.01
N LEU A 98 6.05 -16.50 5.52
CA LEU A 98 7.40 -16.46 4.93
C LEU A 98 8.09 -17.84 4.94
N GLU A 99 7.76 -18.70 5.91
CA GLU A 99 8.21 -20.10 5.96
C GLU A 99 7.43 -21.03 5.03
N ARG A 100 6.38 -20.56 4.36
CA ARG A 100 5.51 -21.30 3.44
C ARG A 100 5.40 -20.62 2.08
N PRO A 101 6.51 -20.58 1.31
CA PRO A 101 6.60 -19.76 0.11
C PRO A 101 5.52 -20.06 -0.93
N ASP A 102 5.14 -21.33 -1.14
CA ASP A 102 4.12 -21.68 -2.12
C ASP A 102 2.72 -21.17 -1.71
N GLU A 103 2.36 -21.30 -0.43
CA GLU A 103 1.13 -20.76 0.13
C GLU A 103 1.11 -19.23 0.02
N LEU A 104 2.18 -18.57 0.48
CA LEU A 104 2.31 -17.12 0.41
C LEU A 104 2.16 -16.59 -1.00
N LEU A 105 2.94 -17.14 -1.95
CA LEU A 105 2.93 -16.70 -3.35
C LEU A 105 1.58 -16.94 -4.02
N THR A 106 0.91 -18.06 -3.69
CA THR A 106 -0.44 -18.34 -4.18
C THR A 106 -1.44 -17.30 -3.67
N LEU A 107 -1.45 -17.02 -2.35
CA LEU A 107 -2.40 -16.12 -1.74
C LEU A 107 -2.19 -14.64 -2.16
N VAL A 108 -0.94 -14.18 -2.27
CA VAL A 108 -0.70 -12.80 -2.76
C VAL A 108 -1.05 -12.66 -4.24
N ALA A 109 -0.86 -13.71 -5.07
CA ALA A 109 -1.32 -13.70 -6.45
C ALA A 109 -2.85 -13.71 -6.56
N GLU A 110 -3.55 -14.46 -5.71
CA GLU A 110 -5.02 -14.42 -5.61
C GLU A 110 -5.52 -13.03 -5.22
N GLY A 111 -4.88 -12.37 -4.25
CA GLY A 111 -5.22 -11.01 -3.85
C GLY A 111 -5.10 -9.99 -5.00
N LEU A 112 -4.04 -10.08 -5.81
CA LEU A 112 -3.90 -9.27 -7.02
C LEU A 112 -5.04 -9.54 -8.03
N LYS A 113 -5.38 -10.81 -8.26
CA LYS A 113 -6.50 -11.18 -9.14
C LYS A 113 -7.85 -10.70 -8.60
N MET A 114 -8.04 -10.69 -7.28
CA MET A 114 -9.25 -10.11 -6.66
C MET A 114 -9.39 -8.63 -7.00
N LEU A 115 -8.32 -7.83 -6.87
CA LEU A 115 -8.31 -6.41 -7.26
C LEU A 115 -8.69 -6.24 -8.73
N TRP A 116 -8.05 -6.98 -9.64
CA TRP A 116 -8.27 -6.86 -11.09
C TRP A 116 -9.64 -7.32 -11.56
N SER A 117 -10.35 -8.12 -10.75
CA SER A 117 -11.70 -8.58 -11.08
C SER A 117 -12.80 -7.58 -10.76
N ILE A 118 -12.47 -6.47 -10.07
CA ILE A 118 -13.44 -5.45 -9.70
C ILE A 118 -13.85 -4.64 -10.93
N ASP A 119 -15.16 -4.46 -11.11
CA ASP A 119 -15.68 -3.50 -12.09
C ASP A 119 -15.32 -2.07 -11.64
N ILE A 120 -14.53 -1.41 -12.47
CA ILE A 120 -13.99 -0.07 -12.21
C ILE A 120 -14.80 1.05 -12.84
N SER A 121 -15.92 0.75 -13.51
CA SER A 121 -16.71 1.72 -14.29
C SER A 121 -17.24 2.88 -13.45
N ASP A 122 -17.51 2.66 -12.17
CA ASP A 122 -17.98 3.65 -11.19
C ASP A 122 -16.93 3.97 -10.11
N CYS A 123 -15.65 3.60 -10.33
CA CYS A 123 -14.59 3.87 -9.37
C CYS A 123 -14.36 5.39 -9.23
N PRO A 124 -14.41 5.92 -7.99
CA PRO A 124 -14.36 7.38 -7.78
C PRO A 124 -12.94 7.97 -7.92
N ARG A 125 -11.92 7.14 -8.15
CA ARG A 125 -10.52 7.60 -8.09
C ARG A 125 -9.67 6.98 -9.20
N VAL A 126 -8.91 7.83 -9.87
CA VAL A 126 -7.88 7.44 -10.85
C VAL A 126 -6.50 7.59 -10.21
N ARG A 127 -5.66 6.56 -10.35
CA ARG A 127 -4.26 6.51 -9.88
C ARG A 127 -3.41 5.89 -11.00
N ASP A 128 -3.53 6.45 -12.18
CA ASP A 128 -2.78 6.03 -13.35
C ASP A 128 -1.37 6.64 -13.37
N VAL A 129 -0.58 6.23 -14.36
CA VAL A 129 0.79 6.72 -14.55
C VAL A 129 0.86 8.24 -14.67
N ASP A 130 -0.12 8.87 -15.32
CA ASP A 130 -0.13 10.33 -15.50
C ASP A 130 -0.37 11.06 -14.18
N THR A 131 -1.26 10.53 -13.35
CA THR A 131 -1.52 11.03 -12.00
C THR A 131 -0.28 10.89 -11.12
N GLU A 132 0.35 9.69 -11.11
CA GLU A 132 1.56 9.45 -10.30
C GLU A 132 2.74 10.31 -10.77
N LEU A 133 2.96 10.46 -12.08
CA LEU A 133 4.01 11.34 -12.61
C LEU A 133 3.78 12.81 -12.24
N SER A 134 2.52 13.26 -12.23
CA SER A 134 2.18 14.63 -11.82
C SER A 134 2.52 14.86 -10.35
N GLU A 135 2.22 13.91 -9.47
CA GLU A 135 2.58 13.97 -8.04
C GLU A 135 4.11 13.89 -7.85
N ALA A 136 4.78 12.98 -8.59
CA ALA A 136 6.23 12.84 -8.56
C ALA A 136 6.92 14.16 -8.96
N ARG A 137 6.41 14.85 -10.00
CA ARG A 137 6.92 16.16 -10.42
C ARG A 137 6.84 17.18 -9.30
N VAL A 138 5.68 17.28 -8.63
CA VAL A 138 5.50 18.18 -7.48
C VAL A 138 6.51 17.87 -6.38
N ARG A 139 6.79 16.59 -6.11
CA ARG A 139 7.76 16.18 -5.09
C ARG A 139 9.20 16.55 -5.48
N VAL A 140 9.57 16.33 -6.75
CA VAL A 140 10.91 16.69 -7.28
C VAL A 140 11.10 18.20 -7.20
N GLU A 141 10.17 19.00 -7.73
CA GLU A 141 10.24 20.47 -7.73
C GLU A 141 10.32 21.07 -6.32
N ASN A 142 9.71 20.42 -5.33
CA ASN A 142 9.74 20.87 -3.92
C ASN A 142 10.83 20.18 -3.08
N SER A 143 11.75 19.42 -3.69
CA SER A 143 12.83 18.69 -3.00
C SER A 143 12.34 17.76 -1.88
N LEU A 144 11.19 17.09 -2.10
CA LEU A 144 10.56 16.16 -1.17
C LEU A 144 10.98 14.70 -1.39
N VAL A 145 11.83 14.43 -2.40
CA VAL A 145 12.33 13.08 -2.70
C VAL A 145 13.50 12.75 -1.78
N ASP A 146 13.44 11.59 -1.15
CA ASP A 146 14.56 11.06 -0.34
C ASP A 146 15.65 10.50 -1.25
N THR A 147 16.63 11.33 -1.60
CA THR A 147 17.71 10.97 -2.52
C THR A 147 18.59 9.82 -2.02
N THR A 148 18.56 9.50 -0.71
CA THR A 148 19.32 8.37 -0.16
C THR A 148 18.75 7.02 -0.56
N LYS A 149 17.47 6.97 -0.97
CA LYS A 149 16.78 5.76 -1.45
C LYS A 149 16.94 5.53 -2.95
N LEU A 150 17.40 6.54 -3.71
CA LEU A 150 17.58 6.43 -5.15
C LEU A 150 18.71 5.45 -5.50
N ARG A 151 18.39 4.39 -6.26
CA ARG A 151 19.32 3.33 -6.58
C ARG A 151 20.17 3.66 -7.83
N PRO A 152 21.51 3.63 -7.75
CA PRO A 152 22.37 3.92 -8.91
C PRO A 152 22.20 2.95 -10.09
N HIS A 153 21.76 1.72 -9.82
CA HIS A 153 21.75 0.62 -10.81
C HIS A 153 20.62 0.69 -11.83
N SER A 154 19.65 1.54 -11.59
CA SER A 154 18.43 1.57 -12.39
C SER A 154 18.59 2.28 -13.75
N ARG A 155 19.69 2.99 -13.99
CA ARG A 155 19.72 4.03 -15.02
C ARG A 155 20.88 4.01 -15.99
N GLY A 156 21.69 2.98 -16.05
CA GLY A 156 22.91 3.01 -16.88
C GLY A 156 23.99 3.93 -16.28
N LYS A 157 25.14 3.98 -16.96
CA LYS A 157 26.40 4.55 -16.41
C LYS A 157 26.39 6.04 -16.02
N ASN A 158 25.34 6.80 -16.28
CA ASN A 158 25.30 8.27 -16.15
C ASN A 158 24.20 8.82 -15.21
N ALA A 159 23.43 8.01 -14.51
CA ALA A 159 22.32 8.45 -13.69
C ALA A 159 22.62 8.18 -12.19
N SER A 160 23.37 9.06 -11.60
CA SER A 160 23.66 9.08 -10.18
C SER A 160 22.55 9.83 -9.43
N GLY A 161 21.62 9.09 -8.77
CA GLY A 161 20.80 9.64 -7.67
C GLY A 161 20.05 10.97 -7.91
N ASP A 162 19.85 11.39 -9.17
CA ASP A 162 19.24 12.66 -9.55
C ASP A 162 17.73 12.49 -9.79
N PRO A 163 16.86 13.06 -8.94
CA PRO A 163 15.42 12.96 -9.08
C PRO A 163 14.89 13.57 -10.41
N ASP A 164 15.48 14.68 -10.87
CA ASP A 164 15.06 15.34 -12.11
C ASP A 164 15.31 14.45 -13.31
N ALA A 165 16.52 13.86 -13.42
CA ALA A 165 16.86 12.93 -14.49
C ALA A 165 16.01 11.65 -14.44
N LEU A 166 15.60 11.20 -13.24
CA LEU A 166 14.70 10.07 -13.10
C LEU A 166 13.31 10.40 -13.61
N LEU A 167 12.77 11.53 -13.18
CA LEU A 167 11.45 11.99 -13.62
C LEU A 167 11.40 12.15 -15.13
N GLU A 168 12.39 12.80 -15.74
CA GLU A 168 12.50 12.94 -17.21
C GLU A 168 12.51 11.58 -17.91
N TRP A 169 13.29 10.61 -17.39
CA TRP A 169 13.31 9.27 -17.96
C TRP A 169 11.94 8.60 -17.87
N LEU A 170 11.25 8.67 -16.72
CA LEU A 170 9.93 8.07 -16.50
C LEU A 170 8.89 8.69 -17.44
N GLU A 171 8.92 10.00 -17.64
CA GLU A 171 8.01 10.70 -18.55
C GLU A 171 8.19 10.29 -20.01
N ASN A 172 9.42 10.00 -20.43
CA ASN A 172 9.75 9.60 -21.79
C ASN A 172 9.59 8.09 -22.06
N ASN A 173 9.41 7.27 -21.01
CA ASN A 173 9.35 5.80 -21.14
C ASN A 173 8.05 5.20 -20.54
N ARG A 174 6.94 5.93 -20.62
CA ARG A 174 5.64 5.49 -20.08
C ARG A 174 5.20 4.16 -20.70
N PRO A 175 4.85 3.15 -19.87
CA PRO A 175 4.33 1.89 -20.39
C PRO A 175 2.87 2.06 -20.87
N SER A 176 2.50 1.29 -21.89
CA SER A 176 1.09 1.08 -22.20
C SER A 176 0.48 0.06 -21.23
N TYR A 177 -0.78 0.26 -20.81
CA TYR A 177 -1.46 -0.64 -19.90
C TYR A 177 -2.96 -0.72 -20.15
N GLU A 178 -3.58 -1.77 -19.61
CA GLU A 178 -5.03 -1.90 -19.48
C GLU A 178 -5.43 -1.49 -18.06
N PRO A 179 -6.39 -0.57 -17.88
CA PRO A 179 -6.77 -0.10 -16.56
C PRO A 179 -7.45 -1.19 -15.74
N VAL A 180 -7.02 -1.34 -14.49
CA VAL A 180 -7.60 -2.21 -13.49
C VAL A 180 -7.75 -1.45 -12.18
N LEU A 181 -8.42 -2.03 -11.17
CA LEU A 181 -8.26 -1.54 -9.81
C LEU A 181 -6.86 -1.90 -9.31
N SER A 182 -6.06 -0.90 -8.97
CA SER A 182 -4.76 -1.03 -8.33
C SER A 182 -4.87 -0.65 -6.86
N HIS A 183 -4.17 -1.38 -5.98
CA HIS A 183 -4.01 -1.02 -4.58
C HIS A 183 -3.13 0.23 -4.42
N GLY A 184 -2.13 0.38 -5.30
CA GLY A 184 -1.16 1.46 -5.31
C GLY A 184 0.03 1.27 -4.35
N ASP A 185 -0.14 0.46 -3.30
CA ASP A 185 0.93 0.03 -2.37
C ASP A 185 0.72 -1.44 -1.97
N TYR A 186 0.76 -2.36 -2.93
CA TYR A 186 0.54 -3.79 -2.71
C TYR A 186 1.80 -4.47 -2.14
N CYS A 187 2.17 -4.07 -0.92
CA CYS A 187 3.27 -4.64 -0.14
C CYS A 187 2.76 -5.68 0.86
N LEU A 188 3.61 -6.64 1.26
CA LEU A 188 3.20 -7.72 2.17
C LEU A 188 2.56 -7.26 3.48
N PRO A 189 3.02 -6.18 4.16
CA PRO A 189 2.36 -5.69 5.37
C PRO A 189 0.91 -5.24 5.17
N ASN A 190 0.52 -4.86 3.94
CA ASN A 190 -0.79 -4.33 3.60
C ASN A 190 -1.81 -5.41 3.22
N ILE A 191 -1.37 -6.69 3.15
CA ILE A 191 -2.19 -7.85 2.78
C ILE A 191 -2.35 -8.75 4.00
N PHE A 192 -3.58 -8.97 4.44
CA PHE A 192 -3.91 -9.86 5.54
C PHE A 192 -4.39 -11.20 5.02
N LEU A 193 -3.90 -12.25 5.68
CA LEU A 193 -4.22 -13.63 5.34
C LEU A 193 -4.79 -14.35 6.57
N ASP A 194 -5.82 -15.16 6.36
CA ASP A 194 -6.45 -15.96 7.41
C ASP A 194 -7.06 -17.24 6.83
N ASN A 195 -6.81 -18.37 7.46
CA ASN A 195 -7.39 -19.67 7.08
C ASN A 195 -7.25 -20.00 5.57
N GLY A 196 -6.05 -19.77 5.00
CA GLY A 196 -5.75 -20.11 3.59
C GLY A 196 -6.43 -19.19 2.56
N ARG A 197 -6.79 -17.97 2.93
CA ARG A 197 -7.39 -16.99 2.03
C ARG A 197 -6.93 -15.56 2.35
N VAL A 198 -7.08 -14.65 1.40
CA VAL A 198 -6.94 -13.23 1.63
C VAL A 198 -8.10 -12.76 2.50
N SER A 199 -7.80 -12.25 3.69
CA SER A 199 -8.79 -11.76 4.66
C SER A 199 -8.93 -10.24 4.65
N GLY A 200 -7.97 -9.51 4.08
CA GLY A 200 -8.12 -8.07 3.93
C GLY A 200 -6.95 -7.34 3.31
N PHE A 201 -7.28 -6.15 2.79
CA PHE A 201 -6.32 -5.16 2.29
C PHE A 201 -6.42 -3.91 3.15
N ILE A 202 -5.29 -3.38 3.60
CA ILE A 202 -5.21 -2.13 4.38
C ILE A 202 -4.34 -1.11 3.65
N ASP A 203 -4.34 0.12 4.16
CA ASP A 203 -3.56 1.24 3.60
C ASP A 203 -3.90 1.56 2.13
N LEU A 204 -5.16 1.88 1.90
CA LEU A 204 -5.75 2.17 0.60
C LEU A 204 -5.51 3.62 0.14
N GLY A 205 -4.50 4.29 0.70
CA GLY A 205 -4.16 5.68 0.43
C GLY A 205 -3.83 5.98 -1.03
N ASP A 206 -3.39 4.99 -1.79
CA ASP A 206 -3.06 5.10 -3.21
C ASP A 206 -3.91 4.18 -4.11
N CYS A 207 -4.97 3.58 -3.56
CA CYS A 207 -5.88 2.73 -4.32
C CYS A 207 -6.72 3.53 -5.32
N GLY A 208 -6.85 3.02 -6.54
CA GLY A 208 -7.64 3.62 -7.63
C GLY A 208 -7.49 2.90 -8.95
N ILE A 209 -8.04 3.46 -10.03
CA ILE A 209 -7.86 2.93 -11.39
C ILE A 209 -6.41 3.18 -11.83
N GLY A 210 -5.67 2.12 -12.11
CA GLY A 210 -4.26 2.21 -12.53
C GLY A 210 -3.78 1.00 -13.31
N ASP A 211 -2.46 0.83 -13.39
CA ASP A 211 -1.81 -0.32 -14.03
C ASP A 211 -1.55 -1.43 -13.01
N LYS A 212 -1.94 -2.66 -13.34
CA LYS A 212 -1.63 -3.87 -12.55
C LYS A 212 -0.14 -4.03 -12.24
N TRP A 213 0.74 -3.52 -13.09
CA TRP A 213 2.19 -3.63 -12.91
C TRP A 213 2.73 -2.78 -11.75
N ARG A 214 2.01 -1.73 -11.35
CA ARG A 214 2.30 -0.99 -10.12
C ARG A 214 2.28 -1.94 -8.92
N ASP A 215 1.20 -2.66 -8.73
CA ASP A 215 1.02 -3.60 -7.63
C ASP A 215 1.94 -4.81 -7.73
N ILE A 216 2.15 -5.35 -8.95
CA ILE A 216 3.07 -6.46 -9.19
C ILE A 216 4.49 -6.08 -8.80
N ALA A 217 4.95 -4.90 -9.18
CA ALA A 217 6.31 -4.44 -8.88
C ALA A 217 6.54 -4.28 -7.37
N LEU A 218 5.59 -3.67 -6.67
CA LEU A 218 5.69 -3.48 -5.22
C LEU A 218 5.58 -4.81 -4.46
N CYS A 219 4.69 -5.72 -4.90
CA CYS A 219 4.59 -7.07 -4.36
C CYS A 219 5.90 -7.84 -4.53
N TRP A 220 6.43 -7.89 -5.74
CA TRP A 220 7.69 -8.57 -6.05
C TRP A 220 8.84 -8.04 -5.19
N ARG A 221 9.01 -6.73 -5.10
CA ARG A 221 10.03 -6.10 -4.25
C ARG A 221 9.81 -6.43 -2.78
N SER A 222 8.56 -6.36 -2.31
CA SER A 222 8.22 -6.67 -0.93
C SER A 222 8.50 -8.13 -0.59
N LEU A 223 8.16 -9.09 -1.46
CA LEU A 223 8.51 -10.50 -1.32
C LEU A 223 10.03 -10.67 -1.20
N LYS A 224 10.80 -10.09 -2.11
CA LYS A 224 12.25 -10.16 -2.11
C LYS A 224 12.84 -9.59 -0.82
N ASN A 225 12.50 -8.36 -0.46
CA ASN A 225 13.10 -7.67 0.68
C ASN A 225 12.75 -8.30 2.04
N ASN A 226 11.58 -8.94 2.16
CA ASN A 226 11.19 -9.66 3.38
C ASN A 226 11.87 -11.03 3.50
N THR A 227 12.50 -11.55 2.44
CA THR A 227 13.08 -12.91 2.43
C THR A 227 14.58 -12.95 2.25
N ASP A 228 15.21 -11.86 1.77
CA ASP A 228 16.65 -11.79 1.51
C ASP A 228 17.48 -11.11 2.62
N GLY A 229 16.83 -10.69 3.71
CA GLY A 229 17.47 -10.01 4.84
C GLY A 229 17.61 -8.49 4.66
N THR A 230 17.11 -7.91 3.58
CA THR A 230 17.19 -6.43 3.32
C THR A 230 16.61 -5.62 4.47
N PHE A 231 15.54 -6.09 5.12
CA PHE A 231 14.93 -5.41 6.28
C PHE A 231 15.54 -5.83 7.62
N GLY A 232 16.73 -6.49 7.63
CA GLY A 232 17.40 -6.91 8.85
C GLY A 232 16.78 -8.12 9.56
N GLY A 233 15.79 -8.77 8.93
CA GLY A 233 15.11 -9.96 9.42
C GLY A 233 15.82 -11.26 9.02
N LYS A 234 15.11 -12.39 9.23
CA LYS A 234 15.54 -13.73 8.85
C LYS A 234 15.65 -13.84 7.32
N VAL A 235 16.72 -14.49 6.87
CA VAL A 235 16.87 -14.87 5.47
C VAL A 235 16.19 -16.21 5.22
N TYR A 236 15.46 -16.33 4.11
CA TYR A 236 14.77 -17.56 3.69
C TYR A 236 15.45 -18.13 2.44
N PRO A 237 16.48 -18.99 2.60
CA PRO A 237 17.25 -19.51 1.47
C PRO A 237 16.36 -20.28 0.49
N GLY A 238 16.53 -19.99 -0.81
CA GLY A 238 15.75 -20.65 -1.86
C GLY A 238 14.39 -20.01 -2.14
N PHE A 239 14.00 -18.96 -1.42
CA PHE A 239 12.82 -18.18 -1.79
C PHE A 239 13.05 -17.48 -3.15
N ASN A 240 12.09 -17.64 -4.07
CA ASN A 240 12.17 -17.02 -5.38
C ASN A 240 10.90 -16.20 -5.64
N ALA A 241 11.04 -14.86 -5.61
CA ALA A 241 9.93 -13.93 -5.86
C ALA A 241 9.41 -14.01 -7.32
N ASP A 242 10.21 -14.51 -8.27
CA ASP A 242 9.78 -14.62 -9.68
C ASP A 242 8.67 -15.66 -9.89
N ILE A 243 8.49 -16.62 -8.96
CA ILE A 243 7.37 -17.57 -8.98
C ILE A 243 6.01 -16.82 -8.92
N LEU A 244 5.99 -15.57 -8.42
CA LEU A 244 4.81 -14.72 -8.48
C LEU A 244 4.23 -14.61 -9.90
N PHE A 245 5.08 -14.46 -10.94
CA PHE A 245 4.63 -14.35 -12.33
C PHE A 245 3.97 -15.65 -12.82
N GLU A 246 4.50 -16.80 -12.41
CA GLU A 246 3.90 -18.11 -12.70
C GLU A 246 2.53 -18.25 -12.03
N LYS A 247 2.41 -17.88 -10.73
CA LYS A 247 1.14 -17.91 -9.98
C LYS A 247 0.10 -16.96 -10.57
N LEU A 248 0.53 -15.83 -11.13
CA LEU A 248 -0.33 -14.89 -11.84
C LEU A 248 -0.72 -15.39 -13.24
N GLY A 249 0.04 -16.30 -13.83
CA GLY A 249 -0.14 -16.77 -15.22
C GLY A 249 0.24 -15.71 -16.26
N ILE A 250 1.23 -14.85 -15.95
CA ILE A 250 1.69 -13.79 -16.83
C ILE A 250 3.17 -13.96 -17.18
N VAL A 251 3.55 -13.41 -18.33
CA VAL A 251 4.97 -13.31 -18.71
C VAL A 251 5.63 -12.19 -17.91
N HIS A 252 6.84 -12.45 -17.40
CA HIS A 252 7.64 -11.46 -16.71
C HIS A 252 8.06 -10.34 -17.69
N ASP A 253 7.48 -9.16 -17.52
CA ASP A 253 7.85 -7.95 -18.24
C ASP A 253 8.85 -7.13 -17.42
N HIS A 254 10.13 -7.31 -17.71
CA HIS A 254 11.23 -6.65 -17.00
C HIS A 254 11.19 -5.13 -17.11
N GLU A 255 10.73 -4.58 -18.23
CA GLU A 255 10.68 -3.13 -18.45
C GLU A 255 9.57 -2.49 -17.64
N LYS A 256 8.38 -3.10 -17.58
CA LYS A 256 7.29 -2.63 -16.72
C LYS A 256 7.63 -2.77 -15.25
N LEU A 257 8.19 -3.91 -14.84
CA LEU A 257 8.65 -4.12 -13.47
C LEU A 257 9.64 -3.03 -13.04
N LYS A 258 10.67 -2.80 -13.88
CA LYS A 258 11.67 -1.76 -13.66
C LYS A 258 11.06 -0.37 -13.59
N TYR A 259 10.13 -0.05 -14.51
CA TYR A 259 9.49 1.26 -14.58
C TYR A 259 8.79 1.61 -13.27
N TYR A 260 7.94 0.71 -12.74
CA TYR A 260 7.20 0.96 -11.51
C TYR A 260 8.06 0.95 -10.26
N LEU A 261 9.13 0.15 -10.22
CA LEU A 261 10.11 0.22 -9.13
C LEU A 261 10.86 1.55 -9.12
N LEU A 262 11.15 2.12 -10.29
CA LEU A 262 11.78 3.43 -10.42
C LEU A 262 10.83 4.58 -10.09
N LEU A 263 9.58 4.49 -10.53
CA LEU A 263 8.56 5.48 -10.20
C LEU A 263 8.36 5.59 -8.68
N ASP A 264 8.36 4.46 -7.99
CA ASP A 264 8.21 4.40 -6.53
C ASP A 264 9.40 5.03 -5.77
N GLU A 265 10.58 5.16 -6.38
CA GLU A 265 11.72 5.85 -5.77
C GLU A 265 11.50 7.37 -5.60
N LEU A 266 10.50 7.95 -6.27
CA LEU A 266 10.16 9.37 -6.16
C LEU A 266 9.16 9.67 -5.01
N PHE A 267 8.69 8.64 -4.28
CA PHE A 267 7.73 8.72 -3.17
C PHE A 267 8.31 8.26 -1.85
#